data_fe3d28c8329f41da14c8fe1deed4e378
#
_entry.id   fe3d28c8329f41da14c8fe1deed4e378
#
_cell.length_a   1.000
_cell.length_b   1.000
_cell.length_c   1.000
_cell.angle_alpha   90.00
_cell.angle_beta   90.00
_cell.angle_gamma   90.00
#
_symmetry.space_group_name_H-M   'P 1'
#
loop_
_entity.id
_entity.type
_entity.pdbx_description
1 polymer ?
#
loop_
_entity_poly.entity_id
_entity_poly.type
_entity_poly.pdbx_seq_one_letter_code
_entity_poly.pdbx_strand_id
1 'polypeptide(L)'
;MCYNGYMEIKPFSQTLRFENNGDLEFFFTGTGSAFSKKYFQTNLLIIKGKDHLLVDCGTMCPLAFYTYNSSITNVRNLLITHSHADHIGGLEEVGLMGRYVTKQKPTMIITDYYKNILWNQSLRGGMSYGEYANGEYLTFDDYFTQVKPKLLSARPRPLYQSECGSIDIKLYRTKHIP
;
A
#
# COMPACT_ATOMS: atom_id res chain seq x y z
N MET A 1 -17.40 -30.80 -15.23
CA MET A 1 -16.62 -31.28 -14.08
C MET A 1 -16.53 -30.17 -13.08
N CYS A 2 -17.27 -30.21 -11.98
CA CYS A 2 -17.16 -29.25 -10.91
C CYS A 2 -15.91 -29.60 -10.11
N TYR A 3 -14.92 -28.71 -10.07
CA TYR A 3 -13.77 -28.84 -9.17
C TYR A 3 -14.25 -28.59 -7.73
N ASN A 4 -14.54 -29.62 -6.98
CA ASN A 4 -14.81 -29.56 -5.54
C ASN A 4 -13.50 -29.59 -4.73
N GLY A 5 -12.49 -28.90 -5.18
CA GLY A 5 -11.26 -28.70 -4.44
C GLY A 5 -11.25 -27.31 -3.84
N TYR A 6 -11.64 -27.16 -2.59
CA TYR A 6 -11.32 -25.95 -1.82
C TYR A 6 -9.81 -25.85 -1.75
N MET A 7 -9.25 -24.79 -2.36
CA MET A 7 -7.83 -24.49 -2.21
C MET A 7 -7.65 -23.90 -0.81
N GLU A 8 -7.26 -24.75 0.15
CA GLU A 8 -6.95 -24.31 1.50
C GLU A 8 -5.65 -23.50 1.45
N ILE A 9 -5.75 -22.20 1.69
CA ILE A 9 -4.57 -21.34 1.85
C ILE A 9 -4.04 -21.57 3.26
N LYS A 10 -2.91 -22.28 3.36
CA LYS A 10 -2.25 -22.52 4.65
C LYS A 10 -1.27 -21.39 4.94
N PRO A 11 -1.40 -20.71 6.09
CA PRO A 11 -0.41 -19.75 6.51
C PRO A 11 1.00 -20.36 6.63
N PHE A 12 2.02 -19.57 6.39
CA PHE A 12 3.39 -19.96 6.69
C PHE A 12 3.59 -20.12 8.20
N SER A 13 4.56 -20.92 8.61
CA SER A 13 4.88 -21.09 10.03
C SER A 13 5.46 -19.82 10.67
N GLN A 14 5.96 -18.89 9.84
CA GLN A 14 6.62 -17.66 10.29
C GLN A 14 5.66 -16.48 10.25
N THR A 15 5.61 -15.72 11.34
CA THR A 15 4.81 -14.48 11.41
C THR A 15 5.63 -13.30 10.91
N LEU A 16 5.05 -12.51 10.01
CA LEU A 16 5.65 -11.27 9.53
C LEU A 16 5.74 -10.25 10.68
N ARG A 17 6.94 -9.70 10.87
CA ARG A 17 7.22 -8.65 11.85
C ARG A 17 7.23 -7.29 11.17
N PHE A 18 6.88 -6.25 11.93
CA PHE A 18 6.85 -4.85 11.48
C PHE A 18 7.90 -4.00 12.20
N GLU A 19 8.71 -4.63 13.02
CA GLU A 19 9.80 -4.01 13.77
C GLU A 19 10.98 -4.98 13.88
N ASN A 20 12.17 -4.40 14.02
CA ASN A 20 13.42 -5.14 14.18
C ASN A 20 14.39 -4.39 15.11
N ASN A 21 15.65 -4.79 15.17
CA ASN A 21 16.70 -4.22 16.01
C ASN A 21 17.28 -2.88 15.52
N GLY A 22 16.76 -2.31 14.41
CA GLY A 22 17.22 -1.04 13.84
C GLY A 22 17.90 -1.17 12.49
N ASP A 23 18.17 -2.38 12.04
CA ASP A 23 18.72 -2.64 10.72
C ASP A 23 17.69 -2.34 9.61
N LEU A 24 18.15 -1.86 8.46
CA LEU A 24 17.29 -1.69 7.29
C LEU A 24 17.02 -3.05 6.66
N GLU A 25 15.77 -3.48 6.71
CA GLU A 25 15.31 -4.77 6.18
C GLU A 25 14.31 -4.57 5.06
N PHE A 26 14.41 -5.40 4.02
CA PHE A 26 13.50 -5.45 2.88
C PHE A 26 12.80 -6.81 2.85
N PHE A 27 11.50 -6.81 3.03
CA PHE A 27 10.68 -8.01 2.97
C PHE A 27 9.72 -7.94 1.78
N PHE A 28 9.94 -8.80 0.79
CA PHE A 28 9.04 -8.93 -0.35
C PHE A 28 7.85 -9.81 0.03
N THR A 29 6.65 -9.22 0.14
CA THR A 29 5.42 -9.97 0.44
C THR A 29 4.95 -10.79 -0.75
N GLY A 30 5.45 -10.48 -1.93
CA GLY A 30 5.31 -11.21 -3.17
C GLY A 30 6.40 -10.84 -4.14
N THR A 31 6.75 -11.74 -5.06
CA THR A 31 7.83 -11.56 -6.04
C THR A 31 7.39 -11.86 -7.48
N GLY A 32 6.09 -12.07 -7.68
CA GLY A 32 5.53 -12.41 -8.97
C GLY A 32 5.12 -11.18 -9.78
N SER A 33 4.85 -11.40 -11.07
CA SER A 33 4.32 -10.36 -11.97
C SER A 33 2.87 -9.99 -11.60
N ALA A 34 2.31 -9.01 -12.32
CA ALA A 34 0.94 -8.51 -12.16
C ALA A 34 -0.14 -9.61 -12.09
N PHE A 35 0.04 -10.71 -12.80
CA PHE A 35 -0.93 -11.79 -12.89
C PHE A 35 -0.55 -13.05 -12.09
N SER A 36 0.56 -12.99 -11.34
CA SER A 36 1.02 -14.12 -10.53
C SER A 36 0.00 -14.49 -9.46
N LYS A 37 -0.26 -15.81 -9.34
CA LYS A 37 -1.10 -16.38 -8.27
C LYS A 37 -0.26 -17.14 -7.25
N LYS A 38 0.82 -17.79 -7.70
CA LYS A 38 1.65 -18.66 -6.86
C LYS A 38 2.57 -17.86 -5.93
N TYR A 39 3.16 -16.77 -6.44
CA TYR A 39 4.17 -15.98 -5.70
C TYR A 39 3.67 -14.61 -5.25
N PHE A 40 2.36 -14.36 -5.38
CA PHE A 40 1.75 -13.06 -5.23
C PHE A 40 2.37 -11.98 -6.13
N GLN A 41 1.75 -10.83 -6.20
CA GLN A 41 2.27 -9.66 -6.91
C GLN A 41 3.40 -9.04 -6.11
N THR A 42 4.35 -8.39 -6.77
CA THR A 42 5.47 -7.74 -6.10
C THR A 42 5.00 -6.58 -5.25
N ASN A 43 5.15 -6.70 -3.95
CA ASN A 43 4.96 -5.64 -2.97
C ASN A 43 6.10 -5.74 -1.95
N LEU A 44 6.56 -4.60 -1.45
CA LEU A 44 7.75 -4.51 -0.62
C LEU A 44 7.45 -3.86 0.72
N LEU A 45 7.66 -4.57 1.81
CA LEU A 45 7.67 -4.00 3.15
C LEU A 45 9.11 -3.67 3.56
N ILE A 46 9.37 -2.39 3.84
CA ILE A 46 10.64 -1.89 4.36
C ILE A 46 10.48 -1.71 5.86
N ILE A 47 11.43 -2.23 6.65
CA ILE A 47 11.39 -2.19 8.11
C ILE A 47 12.71 -1.64 8.62
N LYS A 48 12.65 -0.74 9.62
CA LYS A 48 13.83 -0.23 10.33
C LYS A 48 13.48 0.17 11.75
N GLY A 49 13.94 -0.57 12.72
CA GLY A 49 13.56 -0.36 14.11
C GLY A 49 12.05 -0.56 14.32
N LYS A 50 11.37 0.49 14.74
CA LYS A 50 9.91 0.52 14.91
C LYS A 50 9.16 1.09 13.70
N ASP A 51 9.90 1.54 12.69
CA ASP A 51 9.34 2.16 11.51
C ASP A 51 9.19 1.15 10.39
N HIS A 52 8.09 1.24 9.65
CA HIS A 52 7.88 0.43 8.47
C HIS A 52 7.13 1.21 7.38
N LEU A 53 7.38 0.83 6.13
CA LEU A 53 6.77 1.40 4.95
C LEU A 53 6.42 0.27 3.97
N LEU A 54 5.15 0.17 3.61
CA LEU A 54 4.73 -0.71 2.51
C LEU A 54 4.79 0.07 1.19
N VAL A 55 5.61 -0.41 0.27
CA VAL A 55 5.69 0.08 -1.10
C VAL A 55 4.82 -0.80 -1.99
N ASP A 56 3.77 -0.19 -2.52
CA ASP A 56 2.67 -0.79 -3.25
C ASP A 56 1.80 -1.74 -2.41
N CYS A 57 0.55 -1.83 -2.79
CA CYS A 57 -0.44 -2.71 -2.18
C CYS A 57 -1.36 -3.27 -3.27
N GLY A 58 -0.88 -4.25 -4.01
CA GLY A 58 -1.62 -4.91 -5.08
C GLY A 58 -2.80 -5.74 -4.58
N THR A 59 -3.62 -6.21 -5.51
CA THR A 59 -4.84 -6.99 -5.23
C THR A 59 -4.59 -8.21 -4.34
N MET A 60 -3.42 -8.84 -4.46
CA MET A 60 -3.06 -10.04 -3.67
C MET A 60 -2.29 -9.69 -2.38
N CYS A 61 -1.99 -8.42 -2.14
CA CYS A 61 -1.19 -8.00 -0.98
C CYS A 61 -1.86 -8.34 0.36
N PRO A 62 -3.16 -8.04 0.60
CA PRO A 62 -3.82 -8.43 1.86
C PRO A 62 -3.80 -9.94 2.11
N LEU A 63 -4.00 -10.73 1.05
CA LEU A 63 -3.91 -12.18 1.13
C LEU A 63 -2.49 -12.66 1.44
N ALA A 64 -1.47 -12.04 0.85
CA ALA A 64 -0.07 -12.34 1.16
C ALA A 64 0.22 -12.09 2.66
N PHE A 65 -0.23 -10.97 3.23
CA PHE A 65 -0.10 -10.70 4.67
C PHE A 65 -0.76 -11.78 5.51
N TYR A 66 -1.98 -12.20 5.15
CA TYR A 66 -2.67 -13.30 5.82
C TYR A 66 -1.85 -14.59 5.81
N THR A 67 -1.23 -14.96 4.68
CA THR A 67 -0.39 -16.17 4.59
C THR A 67 0.87 -16.08 5.46
N TYR A 68 1.33 -14.88 5.80
CA TYR A 68 2.43 -14.64 6.74
C TYR A 68 1.95 -14.46 8.20
N ASN A 69 0.78 -14.99 8.56
CA ASN A 69 0.15 -14.85 9.89
C ASN A 69 0.09 -13.39 10.37
N SER A 70 -0.20 -12.49 9.45
CA SER A 70 -0.28 -11.06 9.71
C SER A 70 -1.54 -10.47 9.11
N SER A 71 -1.80 -9.21 9.37
CA SER A 71 -2.92 -8.47 8.81
C SER A 71 -2.45 -7.23 8.08
N ILE A 72 -3.12 -6.90 6.98
CA ILE A 72 -2.89 -5.64 6.29
C ILE A 72 -3.19 -4.43 7.18
N THR A 73 -3.99 -4.60 8.22
CA THR A 73 -4.27 -3.57 9.23
C THR A 73 -3.06 -3.19 10.07
N ASN A 74 -1.99 -3.98 10.06
CA ASN A 74 -0.73 -3.64 10.74
C ASN A 74 0.09 -2.60 9.97
N VAL A 75 -0.22 -2.39 8.69
CA VAL A 75 0.46 -1.38 7.87
C VAL A 75 0.02 0.02 8.28
N ARG A 76 0.98 0.85 8.67
CA ARG A 76 0.76 2.24 9.08
C ARG A 76 1.19 3.25 8.02
N ASN A 77 2.16 2.89 7.20
CA ASN A 77 2.73 3.80 6.21
C ASN A 77 2.77 3.14 4.83
N LEU A 78 2.36 3.88 3.82
CA LEU A 78 2.21 3.46 2.44
C LEU A 78 2.96 4.41 1.50
N LEU A 79 3.54 3.86 0.46
CA LEU A 79 4.04 4.59 -0.69
C LEU A 79 3.60 3.84 -1.95
N ILE A 80 2.94 4.53 -2.85
CA ILE A 80 2.41 3.92 -4.08
C ILE A 80 3.18 4.44 -5.28
N THR A 81 3.67 3.52 -6.10
CA THR A 81 4.48 3.86 -7.27
C THR A 81 3.63 4.33 -8.44
N HIS A 82 2.53 3.62 -8.73
CA HIS A 82 1.60 3.94 -9.82
C HIS A 82 0.26 3.17 -9.69
N SER A 83 -0.72 3.46 -10.56
CA SER A 83 -2.11 3.03 -10.41
C SER A 83 -2.49 1.72 -11.12
N HIS A 84 -1.57 0.82 -11.43
CA HIS A 84 -1.96 -0.52 -11.87
C HIS A 84 -2.52 -1.34 -10.71
N ALA A 85 -3.45 -2.25 -10.99
CA ALA A 85 -4.16 -3.04 -9.96
C ALA A 85 -3.23 -3.91 -9.11
N ASP A 86 -2.11 -4.36 -9.66
CA ASP A 86 -1.07 -5.10 -8.95
C ASP A 86 -0.24 -4.23 -7.99
N HIS A 87 -0.45 -2.90 -8.01
CA HIS A 87 0.17 -1.92 -7.11
C HIS A 87 -0.84 -1.22 -6.18
N ILE A 88 -2.12 -1.15 -6.56
CA ILE A 88 -3.13 -0.42 -5.78
C ILE A 88 -4.37 -1.24 -5.40
N GLY A 89 -4.57 -2.42 -5.95
CA GLY A 89 -5.83 -3.17 -5.82
C GLY A 89 -6.18 -3.62 -4.40
N GLY A 90 -5.25 -3.58 -3.45
CA GLY A 90 -5.49 -3.83 -2.02
C GLY A 90 -5.78 -2.57 -1.20
N LEU A 91 -5.68 -1.38 -1.79
CA LEU A 91 -5.82 -0.11 -1.05
C LEU A 91 -7.23 0.13 -0.51
N GLU A 92 -8.27 -0.34 -1.20
CA GLU A 92 -9.64 -0.25 -0.68
C GLU A 92 -9.75 -1.00 0.65
N GLU A 93 -9.24 -2.23 0.73
CA GLU A 93 -9.23 -3.02 1.96
C GLU A 93 -8.45 -2.29 3.06
N VAL A 94 -7.26 -1.79 2.77
CA VAL A 94 -6.44 -1.02 3.73
C VAL A 94 -7.21 0.19 4.28
N GLY A 95 -7.82 0.99 3.43
CA GLY A 95 -8.55 2.20 3.82
C GLY A 95 -9.82 1.88 4.60
N LEU A 96 -10.62 0.92 4.13
CA LEU A 96 -11.86 0.50 4.77
C LEU A 96 -11.59 -0.15 6.13
N MET A 97 -10.61 -1.05 6.23
CA MET A 97 -10.20 -1.66 7.49
C MET A 97 -9.64 -0.61 8.47
N GLY A 98 -8.86 0.36 7.98
CA GLY A 98 -8.40 1.49 8.76
C GLY A 98 -9.55 2.29 9.36
N ARG A 99 -10.54 2.62 8.53
CA ARG A 99 -11.70 3.43 8.95
C ARG A 99 -12.66 2.66 9.86
N TYR A 100 -13.05 1.45 9.48
CA TYR A 100 -14.17 0.76 10.14
C TYR A 100 -13.75 -0.23 11.20
N VAL A 101 -12.55 -0.81 11.12
CA VAL A 101 -12.08 -1.85 12.04
C VAL A 101 -11.10 -1.27 13.07
N THR A 102 -9.96 -0.78 12.62
CA THR A 102 -8.90 -0.31 13.54
C THR A 102 -9.12 1.13 14.03
N LYS A 103 -9.97 1.92 13.36
CA LYS A 103 -10.18 3.36 13.61
C LYS A 103 -8.90 4.19 13.51
N GLN A 104 -7.95 3.73 12.71
CA GLN A 104 -6.65 4.38 12.48
C GLN A 104 -6.40 4.50 10.98
N LYS A 105 -6.28 5.73 10.51
CA LYS A 105 -5.95 6.01 9.11
C LYS A 105 -4.48 5.69 8.85
N PRO A 106 -4.16 4.84 7.88
CA PRO A 106 -2.78 4.71 7.44
C PRO A 106 -2.29 5.99 6.78
N THR A 107 -1.00 6.27 6.94
CA THR A 107 -0.33 7.41 6.30
C THR A 107 0.12 7.02 4.91
N MET A 108 -0.10 7.89 3.92
CA MET A 108 0.36 7.68 2.55
C MET A 108 1.30 8.81 2.12
N ILE A 109 2.53 8.44 1.77
CA ILE A 109 3.51 9.36 1.18
C ILE A 109 3.16 9.51 -0.30
N ILE A 110 2.60 10.68 -0.66
CA ILE A 110 2.06 10.91 -2.00
C ILE A 110 2.04 12.40 -2.35
N THR A 111 2.40 12.73 -3.60
CA THR A 111 2.28 14.11 -4.12
C THR A 111 0.81 14.48 -4.37
N ASP A 112 0.46 15.77 -4.32
CA ASP A 112 -0.90 16.23 -4.64
C ASP A 112 -1.32 15.81 -6.06
N TYR A 113 -0.39 15.88 -7.00
CA TYR A 113 -0.63 15.47 -8.38
C TYR A 113 -1.08 14.01 -8.46
N TYR A 114 -0.34 13.10 -7.81
CA TYR A 114 -0.66 11.68 -7.87
C TYR A 114 -1.84 11.31 -6.96
N LYS A 115 -2.02 11.98 -5.82
CA LYS A 115 -3.22 11.85 -4.97
C LYS A 115 -4.51 12.06 -5.78
N ASN A 116 -4.53 13.11 -6.60
CA ASN A 116 -5.69 13.43 -7.45
C ASN A 116 -5.96 12.33 -8.48
N ILE A 117 -4.93 11.78 -9.10
CA ILE A 117 -5.08 10.66 -10.05
C ILE A 117 -5.58 9.42 -9.31
N LEU A 118 -4.88 9.00 -8.25
CA LEU A 118 -5.21 7.80 -7.48
C LEU A 118 -6.64 7.84 -6.95
N TRP A 119 -7.04 8.98 -6.37
CA TRP A 119 -8.38 9.10 -5.83
C TRP A 119 -9.46 9.15 -6.92
N ASN A 120 -9.38 10.13 -7.83
CA ASN A 120 -10.47 10.39 -8.76
C ASN A 120 -10.59 9.35 -9.88
N GLN A 121 -9.51 8.68 -10.25
CA GLN A 121 -9.51 7.75 -11.39
C GLN A 121 -9.47 6.27 -10.97
N SER A 122 -9.19 5.97 -9.68
CA SER A 122 -9.08 4.59 -9.23
C SER A 122 -9.93 4.31 -7.99
N LEU A 123 -9.70 4.96 -6.85
CA LEU A 123 -10.29 4.56 -5.57
C LEU A 123 -11.69 5.11 -5.30
N ARG A 124 -12.02 6.26 -5.87
CA ARG A 124 -13.28 6.97 -5.57
C ARG A 124 -14.52 6.14 -5.85
N GLY A 125 -14.48 5.27 -6.86
CA GLY A 125 -15.60 4.41 -7.23
C GLY A 125 -16.03 3.48 -6.09
N GLY A 126 -15.07 2.80 -5.47
CA GLY A 126 -15.32 1.86 -4.37
C GLY A 126 -15.38 2.52 -2.99
N MET A 127 -14.63 3.60 -2.78
CA MET A 127 -14.44 4.18 -1.45
C MET A 127 -15.27 5.43 -1.15
N SER A 128 -15.92 6.04 -2.15
CA SER A 128 -16.74 7.25 -1.94
C SER A 128 -18.21 7.01 -2.26
N TYR A 129 -18.50 6.25 -3.31
CA TYR A 129 -19.86 5.99 -3.73
C TYR A 129 -20.60 5.13 -2.70
N GLY A 130 -21.69 5.67 -2.11
CA GLY A 130 -22.42 4.99 -1.05
C GLY A 130 -21.86 5.19 0.36
N GLU A 131 -20.69 5.78 0.49
CA GLU A 131 -20.06 6.09 1.77
C GLU A 131 -20.31 7.55 2.15
N TYR A 132 -21.20 7.74 3.13
CA TYR A 132 -21.68 9.05 3.57
C TYR A 132 -21.32 9.30 5.04
N ALA A 133 -20.84 10.50 5.34
CA ALA A 133 -20.73 10.99 6.70
C ALA A 133 -21.10 12.48 6.75
N ASN A 134 -21.96 12.87 7.70
CA ASN A 134 -22.41 14.26 7.88
C ASN A 134 -23.04 14.91 6.63
N GLY A 135 -23.65 14.12 5.76
CA GLY A 135 -24.30 14.63 4.55
C GLY A 135 -23.38 14.81 3.35
N GLU A 136 -22.12 14.40 3.46
CA GLU A 136 -21.12 14.47 2.38
C GLU A 136 -20.53 13.11 2.03
N TYR A 137 -20.12 12.95 0.78
CA TYR A 137 -19.38 11.77 0.35
C TYR A 137 -17.98 11.75 0.96
N LEU A 138 -17.51 10.58 1.36
CA LEU A 138 -16.17 10.42 1.88
C LEU A 138 -15.11 10.71 0.82
N THR A 139 -14.00 11.25 1.27
CA THR A 139 -12.86 11.68 0.48
C THR A 139 -11.61 10.85 0.78
N PHE A 140 -10.54 11.06 0.04
CA PHE A 140 -9.23 10.45 0.33
C PHE A 140 -8.82 10.67 1.80
N ASP A 141 -9.03 11.88 2.32
CA ASP A 141 -8.58 12.28 3.67
C ASP A 141 -9.42 11.64 4.79
N ASP A 142 -10.54 11.00 4.44
CA ASP A 142 -11.32 10.19 5.38
C ASP A 142 -10.72 8.81 5.62
N TYR A 143 -9.91 8.31 4.68
CA TYR A 143 -9.30 6.99 4.71
C TYR A 143 -7.80 7.00 4.96
N PHE A 144 -7.10 8.03 4.48
CA PHE A 144 -5.65 8.12 4.52
C PHE A 144 -5.19 9.47 5.05
N THR A 145 -4.06 9.48 5.74
CA THR A 145 -3.35 10.72 6.09
C THR A 145 -2.28 10.98 5.03
N GLN A 146 -2.36 12.12 4.36
CA GLN A 146 -1.36 12.47 3.35
C GLN A 146 -0.07 13.00 3.99
N VAL A 147 1.09 12.46 3.58
CA VAL A 147 2.40 13.07 3.76
C VAL A 147 2.92 13.51 2.38
N LYS A 148 3.15 14.81 2.22
CA LYS A 148 3.62 15.38 0.95
C LYS A 148 5.14 15.33 0.89
N PRO A 149 5.73 14.59 -0.07
CA PRO A 149 7.18 14.61 -0.26
C PRO A 149 7.62 15.98 -0.79
N LYS A 150 8.76 16.47 -0.30
CA LYS A 150 9.36 17.74 -0.69
C LYS A 150 10.05 17.62 -2.05
N LEU A 151 9.71 18.48 -3.00
CA LEU A 151 10.41 18.57 -4.27
C LEU A 151 11.83 19.13 -4.05
N LEU A 152 12.86 18.37 -4.40
CA LEU A 152 14.27 18.79 -4.35
C LEU A 152 14.74 19.36 -5.68
N SER A 153 14.33 18.74 -6.79
CA SER A 153 14.71 19.15 -8.15
C SER A 153 13.60 18.81 -9.13
N ALA A 154 13.35 19.70 -10.09
CA ALA A 154 12.38 19.47 -11.15
C ALA A 154 13.03 18.91 -12.43
N ARG A 155 14.35 19.09 -12.63
CA ARG A 155 15.07 18.70 -13.84
C ARG A 155 16.35 17.93 -13.49
N PRO A 156 16.79 16.98 -14.33
CA PRO A 156 16.17 16.50 -15.58
C PRO A 156 14.89 15.66 -15.34
N ARG A 157 14.69 15.15 -14.13
CA ARG A 157 13.48 14.46 -13.68
C ARG A 157 13.10 14.95 -12.29
N PRO A 158 11.82 15.11 -11.97
CA PRO A 158 11.40 15.43 -10.61
C PRO A 158 11.98 14.43 -9.60
N LEU A 159 12.69 14.97 -8.62
CA LEU A 159 13.22 14.28 -7.47
C LEU A 159 12.54 14.84 -6.23
N TYR A 160 11.96 13.94 -5.45
CA TYR A 160 11.34 14.29 -4.18
C TYR A 160 12.05 13.58 -3.04
N GLN A 161 11.94 14.15 -1.85
CA GLN A 161 12.39 13.56 -0.60
C GLN A 161 11.24 13.50 0.38
N SER A 162 11.19 12.42 1.14
CA SER A 162 10.32 12.22 2.29
C SER A 162 11.04 11.39 3.33
N GLU A 163 10.37 11.18 4.45
CA GLU A 163 10.82 10.30 5.53
C GLU A 163 9.63 9.51 6.08
N CYS A 164 9.92 8.34 6.62
CA CYS A 164 8.98 7.53 7.38
C CYS A 164 9.70 7.08 8.65
N GLY A 165 9.54 7.86 9.72
CA GLY A 165 10.37 7.71 10.92
C GLY A 165 11.86 7.78 10.60
N SER A 166 12.59 6.71 10.86
CA SER A 166 14.04 6.59 10.59
C SER A 166 14.37 6.18 9.13
N ILE A 167 13.38 6.02 8.26
CA ILE A 167 13.58 5.61 6.86
C ILE A 167 13.59 6.85 5.97
N ASP A 168 14.76 7.18 5.41
CA ASP A 168 14.89 8.24 4.40
C ASP A 168 14.48 7.75 3.02
N ILE A 169 13.67 8.54 2.30
CA ILE A 169 13.08 8.17 1.04
C ILE A 169 13.40 9.20 -0.02
N LYS A 170 13.91 8.76 -1.18
CA LYS A 170 14.06 9.56 -2.38
C LYS A 170 13.22 8.97 -3.51
N LEU A 171 12.35 9.79 -4.10
CA LEU A 171 11.43 9.42 -5.15
C LEU A 171 11.83 10.08 -6.47
N TYR A 172 12.05 9.27 -7.49
CA TYR A 172 12.33 9.75 -8.84
C TYR A 172 11.13 9.46 -9.73
N ARG A 173 10.63 10.49 -10.41
CA ARG A 173 9.62 10.26 -11.44
C ARG A 173 10.26 9.58 -12.64
N THR A 174 9.78 8.40 -12.96
CA THR A 174 10.19 7.64 -14.15
C THR A 174 9.08 7.63 -15.18
N LYS A 175 9.40 7.34 -16.46
CA LYS A 175 8.39 6.94 -17.43
C LYS A 175 8.02 5.49 -17.14
N HIS A 176 6.73 5.23 -17.07
CA HIS A 176 6.22 3.87 -16.99
C HIS A 176 5.90 3.42 -18.42
N ILE A 177 6.63 2.48 -18.91
CA ILE A 177 6.55 1.89 -20.27
C ILE A 177 6.67 2.97 -21.37
N PRO A 178 7.54 2.78 -22.37
CA PRO A 178 7.64 3.70 -23.50
C PRO A 178 6.39 3.67 -24.37
#